data_57ed4b9707af50a9ff38a057bc8f27c0
#
_entry.id   57ed4b9707af50a9ff38a057bc8f27c0
#
_cell.length_a   1.000
_cell.length_b   1.000
_cell.length_c   1.000
_cell.angle_alpha   90.00
_cell.angle_beta   90.00
_cell.angle_gamma   90.00
#
_symmetry.space_group_name_H-M   'P 1'
#
loop_
_entity.id
_entity.type
_entity.pdbx_description
1 polymer ?
#
loop_
_entity_poly.entity_id
_entity_poly.type
_entity_poly.pdbx_seq_one_letter_code
_entity_poly.pdbx_strand_id
1 'polypeptide(L)'
;MQPGKGFLFWLAGFSVLGFLAPDLYLPAFAAIQEDLQTPASAVSASLSLFLAGFAVAQLLLGPLSDRYGRKPILLAGLTIFAIGCIGMLWVRDGTTLLVLRFVQAVGVCAAAVTWQAMVTDYYPAQRTNRIFATIMPLVGLSPALAPLLGSWLLAHFDW
;
A
#
# COMPACT_ATOMS: atom_id res chain seq x y z
N MET A 1 -3.50 29.29 2.09
CA MET A 1 -2.15 29.03 1.53
C MET A 1 -2.28 27.87 0.55
N GLN A 2 -1.82 28.02 -0.69
CA GLN A 2 -1.82 26.90 -1.62
C GLN A 2 -0.68 25.92 -1.26
N PRO A 3 -0.95 24.59 -1.24
CA PRO A 3 0.09 23.62 -0.96
C PRO A 3 1.20 23.71 -2.01
N GLY A 4 2.45 23.67 -1.54
CA GLY A 4 3.62 23.73 -2.42
C GLY A 4 3.80 22.47 -3.28
N LYS A 5 4.73 22.51 -4.26
CA LYS A 5 5.06 21.35 -5.11
C LYS A 5 5.48 20.11 -4.32
N GLY A 6 6.10 20.28 -3.13
CA GLY A 6 6.44 19.18 -2.24
C GLY A 6 5.24 18.39 -1.73
N PHE A 7 4.12 19.06 -1.44
CA PHE A 7 2.89 18.39 -1.01
C PHE A 7 2.30 17.51 -2.13
N LEU A 8 2.34 17.97 -3.38
CA LEU A 8 1.92 17.19 -4.53
C LEU A 8 2.78 15.92 -4.70
N PHE A 9 4.08 16.03 -4.48
CA PHE A 9 4.99 14.88 -4.53
C PHE A 9 4.65 13.84 -3.45
N TRP A 10 4.36 14.27 -2.22
CA TRP A 10 3.89 13.39 -1.15
C TRP A 10 2.57 12.69 -1.50
N LEU A 11 1.60 13.43 -2.04
CA LEU A 11 0.32 12.85 -2.48
C LEU A 11 0.53 11.78 -3.57
N ALA A 12 1.40 12.04 -4.54
CA ALA A 12 1.76 11.07 -5.58
C ALA A 12 2.41 9.82 -4.97
N GLY A 13 3.32 9.97 -4.00
CA GLY A 13 3.91 8.84 -3.27
C GLY A 13 2.86 7.99 -2.55
N PHE A 14 1.94 8.59 -1.82
CA PHE A 14 0.88 7.87 -1.13
C PHE A 14 -0.11 7.19 -2.10
N SER A 15 -0.40 7.80 -3.25
CA SER A 15 -1.28 7.22 -4.26
C SER A 15 -0.72 5.92 -4.85
N VAL A 16 0.58 5.87 -5.07
CA VAL A 16 1.26 4.71 -5.66
C VAL A 16 1.49 3.60 -4.63
N LEU A 17 1.72 3.96 -3.36
CA LEU A 17 2.06 3.01 -2.30
C LEU A 17 1.01 1.90 -2.14
N GLY A 18 -0.28 2.23 -2.25
CA GLY A 18 -1.38 1.27 -2.14
C GLY A 18 -1.37 0.18 -3.22
N PHE A 19 -0.82 0.48 -4.39
CA PHE A 19 -0.69 -0.46 -5.51
C PHE A 19 0.68 -1.17 -5.51
N LEU A 20 1.74 -0.48 -5.13
CA LEU A 20 3.07 -1.09 -5.02
C LEU A 20 3.10 -2.22 -3.98
N ALA A 21 2.43 -2.05 -2.84
CA ALA A 21 2.49 -3.00 -1.74
C ALA A 21 2.02 -4.44 -2.11
N PRO A 22 0.92 -4.66 -2.86
CA PRO A 22 0.56 -5.99 -3.32
C PRO A 22 1.38 -6.45 -4.54
N ASP A 23 1.63 -5.59 -5.52
CA ASP A 23 2.14 -5.98 -6.83
C ASP A 23 3.65 -6.25 -6.82
N LEU A 24 4.40 -5.57 -5.96
CA LEU A 24 5.84 -5.75 -5.77
C LEU A 24 6.18 -7.13 -5.18
N TYR A 25 5.24 -7.72 -4.48
CA TYR A 25 5.33 -9.01 -3.83
C TYR A 25 5.14 -10.20 -4.79
N LEU A 26 4.44 -10.02 -5.92
CA LEU A 26 4.08 -11.10 -6.84
C LEU A 26 5.29 -11.91 -7.35
N PRO A 27 6.42 -11.29 -7.79
CA PRO A 27 7.58 -12.05 -8.25
C PRO A 27 8.23 -12.92 -7.18
N ALA A 28 8.05 -12.59 -5.89
CA ALA A 28 8.66 -13.32 -4.79
C ALA A 28 7.90 -14.59 -4.39
N PHE A 29 6.73 -14.89 -4.98
CA PHE A 29 5.88 -16.03 -4.60
C PHE A 29 6.63 -17.36 -4.57
N ALA A 30 7.42 -17.65 -5.61
CA ALA A 30 8.16 -18.91 -5.71
C ALA A 30 9.27 -18.99 -4.64
N ALA A 31 9.99 -17.90 -4.41
CA ALA A 31 11.05 -17.84 -3.41
C ALA A 31 10.48 -18.00 -1.99
N ILE A 32 9.37 -17.33 -1.68
CA ILE A 32 8.67 -17.45 -0.38
C ILE A 32 8.16 -18.89 -0.15
N GLN A 33 7.60 -19.51 -1.19
CA GLN A 33 7.12 -20.88 -1.12
C GLN A 33 8.27 -21.86 -0.78
N GLU A 34 9.41 -21.69 -1.41
CA GLU A 34 10.59 -22.53 -1.19
C GLU A 34 11.20 -22.31 0.19
N ASP A 35 11.38 -21.06 0.60
CA ASP A 35 12.01 -20.68 1.86
C ASP A 35 11.15 -21.07 3.07
N LEU A 36 9.85 -20.80 3.04
CA LEU A 36 8.92 -21.15 4.12
C LEU A 36 8.42 -22.61 4.08
N GLN A 37 8.84 -23.40 3.08
CA GLN A 37 8.38 -24.79 2.88
C GLN A 37 6.84 -24.89 2.95
N THR A 38 6.15 -23.92 2.34
CA THR A 38 4.70 -23.78 2.42
C THR A 38 4.06 -24.04 1.04
N PRO A 39 2.84 -24.57 0.97
CA PRO A 39 2.20 -24.80 -0.32
C PRO A 39 1.88 -23.50 -1.05
N ALA A 40 1.90 -23.53 -2.38
CA ALA A 40 1.57 -22.39 -3.23
C ALA A 40 0.20 -21.76 -2.91
N SER A 41 -0.75 -22.56 -2.44
CA SER A 41 -2.06 -22.11 -2.00
C SER A 41 -1.99 -21.15 -0.80
N ALA A 42 -1.06 -21.38 0.14
CA ALA A 42 -0.89 -20.50 1.30
C ALA A 42 -0.28 -19.14 0.89
N VAL A 43 0.69 -19.15 -0.03
CA VAL A 43 1.28 -17.92 -0.56
C VAL A 43 0.23 -17.12 -1.35
N SER A 44 -0.57 -17.78 -2.18
CA SER A 44 -1.68 -17.14 -2.90
C SER A 44 -2.76 -16.61 -1.95
N ALA A 45 -3.07 -17.36 -0.86
CA ALA A 45 -4.00 -16.91 0.17
C ALA A 45 -3.52 -15.65 0.88
N SER A 46 -2.20 -15.42 0.99
CA SER A 46 -1.66 -14.20 1.59
C SER A 46 -2.02 -12.95 0.80
N LEU A 47 -2.03 -13.03 -0.54
CA LEU A 47 -2.50 -11.95 -1.40
C LEU A 47 -4.01 -11.74 -1.27
N SER A 48 -4.78 -12.81 -1.25
CA SER A 48 -6.24 -12.73 -1.06
C SER A 48 -6.60 -12.11 0.28
N LEU A 49 -5.88 -12.47 1.33
CA LEU A 49 -6.08 -11.91 2.67
C LEU A 49 -5.65 -10.44 2.74
N PHE A 50 -4.58 -10.08 2.03
CA PHE A 50 -4.18 -8.68 1.87
C PHE A 50 -5.31 -7.87 1.23
N LEU A 51 -5.85 -8.33 0.09
CA LEU A 51 -6.93 -7.63 -0.61
C LEU A 51 -8.21 -7.54 0.24
N ALA A 52 -8.56 -8.60 0.95
CA ALA A 52 -9.70 -8.61 1.87
C ALA A 52 -9.48 -7.61 3.04
N GLY A 53 -8.30 -7.63 3.65
CA GLY A 53 -7.93 -6.68 4.71
C GLY A 53 -7.96 -5.23 4.22
N PHE A 54 -7.46 -4.98 3.01
CA PHE A 54 -7.51 -3.66 2.38
C PHE A 54 -8.96 -3.19 2.16
N ALA A 55 -9.83 -4.05 1.63
CA ALA A 55 -11.23 -3.72 1.39
C ALA A 55 -11.99 -3.41 2.70
N VAL A 56 -11.80 -4.24 3.72
CA VAL A 56 -12.41 -3.99 5.04
C VAL A 56 -11.89 -2.69 5.66
N ALA A 57 -10.56 -2.49 5.63
CA ALA A 57 -9.94 -1.28 6.15
C ALA A 57 -10.43 -0.03 5.43
N GLN A 58 -10.66 -0.09 4.12
CA GLN A 58 -11.16 1.03 3.31
C GLN A 58 -12.54 1.51 3.79
N LEU A 59 -13.43 0.58 4.14
CA LEU A 59 -14.75 0.92 4.67
C LEU A 59 -14.69 1.62 6.04
N LEU A 60 -13.68 1.30 6.84
CA LEU A 60 -13.52 1.86 8.19
C LEU A 60 -12.68 3.13 8.20
N LEU A 61 -11.56 3.14 7.50
CA LEU A 61 -10.59 4.24 7.55
C LEU A 61 -11.08 5.49 6.81
N GLY A 62 -11.95 5.35 5.81
CA GLY A 62 -12.61 6.48 5.16
C GLY A 62 -13.34 7.37 6.18
N PRO A 63 -14.44 6.88 6.78
CA PRO A 63 -15.19 7.63 7.80
C PRO A 63 -14.34 8.02 9.03
N LEU A 64 -13.38 7.18 9.42
CA LEU A 64 -12.50 7.47 10.54
C LEU A 64 -11.61 8.69 10.24
N SER A 65 -11.10 8.78 9.01
CA SER A 65 -10.28 9.92 8.57
C SER A 65 -11.08 11.22 8.44
N ASP A 66 -12.39 11.11 8.14
CA ASP A 66 -13.30 12.25 8.15
C ASP A 66 -13.54 12.79 9.56
N ARG A 67 -13.67 11.87 10.52
CA ARG A 67 -13.97 12.20 11.93
C ARG A 67 -12.76 12.70 12.71
N TYR A 68 -11.63 12.03 12.60
CA TYR A 68 -10.43 12.31 13.40
C TYR A 68 -9.38 13.14 12.65
N GLY A 69 -9.62 13.40 11.36
CA GLY A 69 -8.71 14.13 10.47
C GLY A 69 -7.79 13.22 9.67
N ARG A 70 -7.32 13.71 8.51
CA ARG A 70 -6.52 12.94 7.56
C ARG A 70 -5.15 12.56 8.12
N LYS A 71 -4.47 13.52 8.74
CA LYS A 71 -3.08 13.35 9.20
C LYS A 71 -2.91 12.26 10.27
N PRO A 72 -3.69 12.21 11.38
CA PRO A 72 -3.52 11.17 12.39
C PRO A 72 -3.82 9.77 11.85
N ILE A 73 -4.85 9.62 11.01
CA ILE A 73 -5.19 8.32 10.41
C ILE A 73 -4.10 7.86 9.43
N LEU A 74 -3.59 8.77 8.60
CA LEU A 74 -2.47 8.48 7.70
C LEU A 74 -1.23 8.04 8.47
N LEU A 75 -0.83 8.78 9.51
CA LEU A 75 0.36 8.44 10.30
C LEU A 75 0.19 7.12 11.05
N ALA A 76 -0.96 6.88 11.65
CA ALA A 76 -1.25 5.60 12.31
C ALA A 76 -1.18 4.44 11.30
N GLY A 77 -1.80 4.58 10.14
CA GLY A 77 -1.75 3.56 9.08
C GLY A 77 -0.33 3.30 8.57
N LEU A 78 0.43 4.35 8.28
CA LEU A 78 1.83 4.19 7.85
C LEU A 78 2.70 3.53 8.92
N THR A 79 2.44 3.80 10.20
CA THR A 79 3.13 3.15 11.31
C THR A 79 2.79 1.65 11.35
N ILE A 80 1.51 1.29 11.23
CA ILE A 80 1.05 -0.10 11.17
C ILE A 80 1.68 -0.80 9.96
N PHE A 81 1.70 -0.15 8.80
CA PHE A 81 2.32 -0.68 7.59
C PHE A 81 3.82 -0.95 7.79
N ALA A 82 4.54 0.02 8.35
CA ALA A 82 5.98 -0.11 8.63
C ALA A 82 6.27 -1.26 9.62
N ILE A 83 5.46 -1.39 10.70
CA ILE A 83 5.57 -2.51 11.65
C ILE A 83 5.33 -3.84 10.91
N GLY A 84 4.31 -3.92 10.05
CA GLY A 84 4.05 -5.09 9.23
C GLY A 84 5.21 -5.44 8.29
N CYS A 85 5.83 -4.44 7.65
CA CYS A 85 7.00 -4.65 6.79
C CYS A 85 8.23 -5.11 7.60
N ILE A 86 8.49 -4.50 8.75
CA ILE A 86 9.57 -4.90 9.64
C ILE A 86 9.33 -6.34 10.14
N GLY A 87 8.07 -6.68 10.49
CA GLY A 87 7.72 -8.03 10.92
C GLY A 87 8.00 -9.09 9.86
N MET A 88 7.92 -8.76 8.57
CA MET A 88 8.24 -9.69 7.48
C MET A 88 9.67 -10.21 7.52
N LEU A 89 10.62 -9.46 8.11
CA LEU A 89 12.01 -9.90 8.27
C LEU A 89 12.18 -11.12 9.20
N TRP A 90 11.18 -11.45 10.00
CA TRP A 90 11.20 -12.57 10.94
C TRP A 90 10.13 -13.63 10.64
N VAL A 91 9.52 -13.59 9.46
CA VAL A 91 8.57 -14.60 9.03
C VAL A 91 9.29 -15.94 8.89
N ARG A 92 8.69 -17.00 9.46
CA ARG A 92 9.22 -18.38 9.41
C ARG A 92 8.16 -19.43 9.06
N ASP A 93 6.92 -19.01 8.92
CA ASP A 93 5.79 -19.89 8.63
C ASP A 93 4.68 -19.17 7.86
N GLY A 94 3.85 -19.94 7.16
CA GLY A 94 2.75 -19.40 6.34
C GLY A 94 1.69 -18.68 7.15
N THR A 95 1.46 -19.04 8.41
CA THR A 95 0.44 -18.36 9.25
C THR A 95 0.89 -16.95 9.62
N THR A 96 2.13 -16.80 10.04
CA THR A 96 2.73 -15.48 10.33
C THR A 96 2.74 -14.60 9.07
N LEU A 97 3.06 -15.18 7.91
CA LEU A 97 2.96 -14.50 6.62
C LEU A 97 1.56 -13.94 6.38
N LEU A 98 0.51 -14.75 6.56
CA LEU A 98 -0.89 -14.34 6.37
C LEU A 98 -1.27 -13.18 7.29
N VAL A 99 -0.92 -13.27 8.57
CA VAL A 99 -1.23 -12.23 9.56
C VAL A 99 -0.54 -10.92 9.22
N LEU A 100 0.75 -10.97 8.88
CA LEU A 100 1.49 -9.75 8.56
C LEU A 100 1.02 -9.10 7.25
N ARG A 101 0.62 -9.89 6.26
CA ARG A 101 0.01 -9.36 5.02
C ARG A 101 -1.31 -8.65 5.29
N PHE A 102 -2.13 -9.18 6.20
CA PHE A 102 -3.34 -8.50 6.63
C PHE A 102 -3.03 -7.17 7.36
N VAL A 103 -2.05 -7.17 8.27
CA VAL A 103 -1.60 -5.97 8.97
C VAL A 103 -1.08 -4.91 8.00
N GLN A 104 -0.25 -5.31 7.03
CA GLN A 104 0.24 -4.42 5.97
C GLN A 104 -0.91 -3.82 5.16
N ALA A 105 -1.91 -4.63 4.81
CA ALA A 105 -3.07 -4.17 4.06
C ALA A 105 -3.86 -3.09 4.79
N VAL A 106 -4.15 -3.31 6.08
CA VAL A 106 -4.83 -2.33 6.93
C VAL A 106 -4.02 -1.04 7.01
N GLY A 107 -2.71 -1.15 7.20
CA GLY A 107 -1.83 0.00 7.31
C GLY A 107 -1.74 0.84 6.03
N VAL A 108 -1.48 0.20 4.89
CA VAL A 108 -1.31 0.90 3.61
C VAL A 108 -2.62 1.48 3.08
N CYS A 109 -3.76 0.90 3.44
CA CYS A 109 -5.08 1.41 3.07
C CYS A 109 -5.30 2.85 3.56
N ALA A 110 -4.73 3.24 4.71
CA ALA A 110 -4.81 4.61 5.20
C ALA A 110 -4.22 5.62 4.21
N ALA A 111 -3.09 5.30 3.58
CA ALA A 111 -2.51 6.14 2.53
C ALA A 111 -3.42 6.20 1.31
N ALA A 112 -3.97 5.06 0.88
CA ALA A 112 -4.84 4.95 -0.29
C ALA A 112 -6.15 5.75 -0.16
N VAL A 113 -6.77 5.77 1.02
CA VAL A 113 -8.01 6.54 1.24
C VAL A 113 -7.75 8.01 1.51
N THR A 114 -6.67 8.36 2.21
CA THR A 114 -6.44 9.74 2.64
C THR A 114 -5.88 10.63 1.53
N TRP A 115 -5.08 10.11 0.58
CA TRP A 115 -4.52 10.96 -0.46
C TRP A 115 -5.58 11.62 -1.35
N GLN A 116 -6.64 10.87 -1.72
CA GLN A 116 -7.74 11.40 -2.52
C GLN A 116 -8.52 12.48 -1.75
N ALA A 117 -8.82 12.20 -0.49
CA ALA A 117 -9.49 13.14 0.38
C ALA A 117 -8.63 14.41 0.60
N MET A 118 -7.31 14.27 0.77
CA MET A 118 -6.43 15.44 0.87
C MET A 118 -6.39 16.28 -0.41
N VAL A 119 -6.52 15.68 -1.60
CA VAL A 119 -6.62 16.46 -2.84
C VAL A 119 -7.88 17.33 -2.81
N THR A 120 -9.03 16.79 -2.41
CA THR A 120 -10.28 17.54 -2.35
C THR A 120 -10.32 18.56 -1.21
N ASP A 121 -9.67 18.27 -0.08
CA ASP A 121 -9.66 19.13 1.09
C ASP A 121 -8.70 20.35 0.93
N TYR A 122 -7.56 20.15 0.26
CA TYR A 122 -6.49 21.16 0.20
C TYR A 122 -6.44 21.94 -1.12
N TYR A 123 -7.06 21.43 -2.19
CA TYR A 123 -7.09 22.14 -3.48
C TYR A 123 -8.49 22.63 -3.83
N PRO A 124 -8.62 23.85 -4.41
CA PRO A 124 -9.91 24.34 -4.86
C PRO A 124 -10.46 23.46 -6.00
N ALA A 125 -11.81 23.35 -6.08
CA ALA A 125 -12.51 22.48 -7.03
C ALA A 125 -12.02 22.59 -8.48
N GLN A 126 -11.67 23.83 -8.93
CA GLN A 126 -11.17 24.09 -10.27
C GLN A 126 -9.80 23.45 -10.56
N ARG A 127 -9.01 23.13 -9.52
CA ARG A 127 -7.67 22.51 -9.64
C ARG A 127 -7.67 21.04 -9.32
N THR A 128 -8.65 20.54 -8.58
CA THR A 128 -8.76 19.14 -8.15
C THR A 128 -8.64 18.19 -9.34
N ASN A 129 -9.39 18.43 -10.43
CA ASN A 129 -9.32 17.60 -11.63
C ASN A 129 -7.92 17.58 -12.26
N ARG A 130 -7.23 18.72 -12.28
CA ARG A 130 -5.86 18.81 -12.81
C ARG A 130 -4.86 18.03 -11.94
N ILE A 131 -5.02 18.07 -10.63
CA ILE A 131 -4.19 17.30 -9.69
C ILE A 131 -4.41 15.79 -9.90
N PHE A 132 -5.66 15.35 -9.97
CA PHE A 132 -5.97 13.96 -10.29
C PHE A 132 -5.40 13.56 -11.66
N ALA A 133 -5.57 14.37 -12.70
CA ALA A 133 -4.98 14.11 -14.02
C ALA A 133 -3.45 13.99 -14.00
N THR A 134 -2.77 14.63 -13.04
CA THR A 134 -1.32 14.53 -12.88
C THR A 134 -0.92 13.24 -12.13
N ILE A 135 -1.70 12.83 -11.14
CA ILE A 135 -1.38 11.67 -10.28
C ILE A 135 -1.86 10.36 -10.90
N MET A 136 -3.02 10.31 -11.54
CA MET A 136 -3.63 9.09 -12.08
C MET A 136 -2.74 8.30 -13.08
N PRO A 137 -1.94 8.93 -13.96
CA PRO A 137 -1.01 8.18 -14.80
C PRO A 137 0.05 7.41 -14.00
N LEU A 138 0.52 7.95 -12.86
CA LEU A 138 1.45 7.28 -11.97
C LEU A 138 0.80 6.06 -11.31
N VAL A 139 -0.44 6.23 -10.85
CA VAL A 139 -1.26 5.14 -10.31
C VAL A 139 -1.50 4.05 -11.36
N GLY A 140 -1.86 4.44 -12.59
CA GLY A 140 -2.11 3.49 -13.69
C GLY A 140 -0.85 2.74 -14.16
N LEU A 141 0.34 3.34 -14.01
CA LEU A 141 1.61 2.71 -14.34
C LEU A 141 2.14 1.80 -13.22
N SER A 142 1.73 2.02 -11.98
CA SER A 142 2.29 1.29 -10.84
C SER A 142 2.09 -0.22 -10.91
N PRO A 143 0.95 -0.80 -11.35
CA PRO A 143 0.80 -2.25 -11.52
C PRO A 143 1.72 -2.86 -12.58
N ALA A 144 2.12 -2.08 -13.58
CA ALA A 144 3.06 -2.55 -14.59
C ALA A 144 4.52 -2.46 -14.10
N LEU A 145 4.85 -1.40 -13.38
CA LEU A 145 6.21 -1.16 -12.89
C LEU A 145 6.55 -1.95 -11.61
N ALA A 146 5.56 -2.21 -10.76
CA ALA A 146 5.78 -2.89 -9.49
C ALA A 146 6.34 -4.31 -9.64
N PRO A 147 5.83 -5.19 -10.52
CA PRO A 147 6.42 -6.51 -10.72
C PRO A 147 7.83 -6.45 -11.33
N LEU A 148 8.11 -5.46 -12.19
CA LEU A 148 9.46 -5.26 -12.75
C LEU A 148 10.46 -4.87 -11.66
N LEU A 149 10.07 -3.92 -10.79
CA LEU A 149 10.86 -3.55 -9.62
C LEU A 149 11.02 -4.71 -8.65
N GLY A 150 9.95 -5.46 -8.38
CA GLY A 150 9.97 -6.65 -7.53
C GLY A 150 10.93 -7.72 -8.06
N SER A 151 10.89 -8.01 -9.36
CA SER A 151 11.81 -8.94 -10.00
C SER A 151 13.26 -8.48 -9.94
N TRP A 152 13.50 -7.18 -10.13
CA TRP A 152 14.84 -6.61 -10.03
C TRP A 152 15.38 -6.67 -8.60
N LEU A 153 14.54 -6.36 -7.60
CA LEU A 153 14.90 -6.48 -6.19
C LEU A 153 15.23 -7.93 -5.83
N LEU A 154 14.38 -8.88 -6.23
CA LEU A 154 14.59 -10.30 -5.96
C LEU A 154 15.86 -10.86 -6.62
N ALA A 155 16.30 -10.27 -7.75
CA ALA A 155 17.56 -10.67 -8.40
C ALA A 155 18.82 -10.19 -7.67
N HIS A 156 18.71 -9.21 -6.77
CA HIS A 156 19.84 -8.59 -6.07
C HIS A 156 19.78 -8.74 -4.54
N PHE A 157 18.62 -9.05 -4.00
CA PHE A 157 18.33 -9.17 -2.58
C PHE A 157 17.40 -10.37 -2.34
N ASP A 158 17.34 -10.85 -1.11
CA ASP A 158 16.34 -11.83 -0.69
C ASP A 158 14.94 -11.17 -0.64
N TRP A 159 13.87 -12.04 -0.65
CA TRP A 159 12.48 -11.59 -0.59
C TRP A 159 12.11 -10.89 0.70
#